data_34c7c3a8a0d421c16384c2950b694c3b
#
_entry.id   34c7c3a8a0d421c16384c2950b694c3b
#
_cell.length_a   1.000
_cell.length_b   1.000
_cell.length_c   1.000
_cell.angle_alpha   90.00
_cell.angle_beta   90.00
_cell.angle_gamma   90.00
#
_symmetry.space_group_name_H-M   'P 1'
#
loop_
_entity.id
_entity.type
_entity.pdbx_description
1 polymer ?
#
loop_
_entity_poly.entity_id
_entity_poly.type
_entity_poly.pdbx_seq_one_letter_code
_entity_poly.pdbx_strand_id
1 'polypeptide(L)'
;DGHHARITDARRLTHLHEVHRANEGDRLTVGIQGGAMGKATLTELNKTQALFALEDINEPPPPALPVHLVLALPRPRMLARTLEHVTALGVKDITLLHTKRVEKSYWQSPELRPEKIHQHLILGLEQARDTQLPNVTLCKGFRPFMEEQLPALLTERRGLVAHPGMENACPRGIDEPTLLLVGPEGGFIPWEVEQLLAAGCEGMHLGPRILRVETAVTALLSRLF
;
A
#
# COMPACT_ATOMS: atom_id res chain seq x y z
N ASP A 1 5.90 28.97 6.22
CA ASP A 1 7.20 29.26 6.83
C ASP A 1 8.02 27.99 6.92
N GLY A 2 9.22 27.97 6.34
CA GLY A 2 10.06 26.78 6.28
C GLY A 2 10.53 26.22 7.65
N HIS A 3 10.22 26.91 8.74
CA HIS A 3 10.62 26.53 10.10
C HIS A 3 9.44 26.17 11.01
N HIS A 4 8.20 26.27 10.55
CA HIS A 4 7.02 25.96 11.37
C HIS A 4 6.03 25.12 10.59
N ALA A 5 5.32 24.23 11.28
CA ALA A 5 4.23 23.44 10.76
C ALA A 5 3.01 23.59 11.66
N ARG A 6 1.81 23.54 11.06
CA ARG A 6 0.53 23.58 11.76
C ARG A 6 -0.31 22.37 11.37
N ILE A 7 -0.84 21.69 12.35
CA ILE A 7 -1.80 20.60 12.20
C ILE A 7 -3.15 21.08 12.68
N THR A 8 -4.19 20.91 11.85
CA THR A 8 -5.59 21.22 12.16
C THR A 8 -6.51 20.01 11.97
N ASP A 9 -5.97 18.89 11.52
CA ASP A 9 -6.71 17.66 11.32
C ASP A 9 -7.18 17.07 12.66
N ALA A 10 -8.50 16.89 12.80
CA ALA A 10 -9.11 16.47 14.06
C ALA A 10 -8.60 15.12 14.56
N ARG A 11 -8.37 14.14 13.67
CA ARG A 11 -7.85 12.81 14.02
C ARG A 11 -6.43 12.93 14.60
N ARG A 12 -5.57 13.71 13.96
CA ARG A 12 -4.19 13.93 14.42
C ARG A 12 -4.15 14.68 15.75
N LEU A 13 -5.02 15.68 15.93
CA LEU A 13 -5.14 16.40 17.20
C LEU A 13 -5.59 15.46 18.32
N THR A 14 -6.62 14.63 18.09
CA THR A 14 -7.04 13.61 19.04
C THR A 14 -5.91 12.66 19.38
N HIS A 15 -5.15 12.21 18.38
CA HIS A 15 -4.00 11.33 18.58
C HIS A 15 -2.90 11.97 19.45
N LEU A 16 -2.58 13.25 19.23
CA LEU A 16 -1.63 13.99 20.05
C LEU A 16 -2.11 14.09 21.52
N HIS A 17 -3.40 14.40 21.73
CA HIS A 17 -3.95 14.55 23.07
C HIS A 17 -4.13 13.23 23.82
N GLU A 18 -4.71 12.23 23.19
CA GLU A 18 -5.18 11.01 23.88
C GLU A 18 -4.17 9.88 23.87
N VAL A 19 -3.44 9.73 22.76
CA VAL A 19 -2.48 8.62 22.57
C VAL A 19 -1.09 9.04 22.97
N HIS A 20 -0.56 10.08 22.38
CA HIS A 20 0.76 10.61 22.74
C HIS A 20 0.75 11.34 24.08
N ARG A 21 -0.40 11.90 24.50
CA ARG A 21 -0.50 12.79 25.67
C ARG A 21 0.57 13.88 25.64
N ALA A 22 0.75 14.43 24.43
CA ALA A 22 1.80 15.38 24.15
C ALA A 22 1.59 16.70 24.89
N ASN A 23 2.67 17.30 25.33
CA ASN A 23 2.71 18.60 25.97
C ASN A 23 3.57 19.58 25.17
N GLU A 24 3.34 20.87 25.36
CA GLU A 24 4.22 21.89 24.81
C GLU A 24 5.66 21.67 25.30
N GLY A 25 6.61 21.75 24.38
CA GLY A 25 8.00 21.40 24.59
C GLY A 25 8.37 19.96 24.20
N ASP A 26 7.42 19.08 23.97
CA ASP A 26 7.70 17.70 23.54
C ASP A 26 8.29 17.69 22.13
N ARG A 27 9.30 16.84 21.95
CA ARG A 27 10.00 16.65 20.70
C ARG A 27 9.49 15.42 19.97
N LEU A 28 8.81 15.61 18.84
CA LEU A 28 8.16 14.55 18.07
C LEU A 28 8.86 14.32 16.73
N THR A 29 8.71 13.10 16.20
CA THR A 29 9.12 12.80 14.81
C THR A 29 8.04 13.29 13.87
N VAL A 30 8.42 14.03 12.85
CA VAL A 30 7.55 14.56 11.81
C VAL A 30 8.10 14.25 10.43
N GLY A 31 7.24 14.22 9.41
CA GLY A 31 7.62 14.03 8.01
C GLY A 31 6.86 14.99 7.10
N ILE A 32 7.54 15.45 6.07
CA ILE A 32 6.92 16.24 5.00
C ILE A 32 6.49 15.26 3.91
N GLN A 33 5.22 15.23 3.57
CA GLN A 33 4.73 14.35 2.51
C GLN A 33 5.51 14.55 1.20
N GLY A 34 6.07 13.47 0.67
CA GLY A 34 6.95 13.49 -0.50
C GLY A 34 8.37 14.03 -0.23
N GLY A 35 8.70 14.35 1.01
CA GLY A 35 9.98 14.94 1.41
C GLY A 35 10.66 14.18 2.54
N ALA A 36 11.54 14.87 3.25
CA ALA A 36 12.32 14.33 4.35
C ALA A 36 11.53 14.24 5.66
N MET A 37 12.07 13.49 6.59
CA MET A 37 11.65 13.39 7.99
C MET A 37 12.65 14.05 8.92
N GLY A 38 12.23 14.25 10.17
CA GLY A 38 13.10 14.79 11.21
C GLY A 38 12.38 15.01 12.52
N LYS A 39 12.85 15.97 13.29
CA LYS A 39 12.29 16.33 14.60
C LYS A 39 11.60 17.69 14.55
N ALA A 40 10.59 17.81 15.37
CA ALA A 40 9.90 19.07 15.60
C ALA A 40 9.51 19.19 17.08
N THR A 41 9.63 20.39 17.62
CA THR A 41 9.17 20.70 18.98
C THR A 41 7.76 21.25 18.94
N LEU A 42 6.86 20.64 19.73
CA LEU A 42 5.49 21.11 19.89
C LEU A 42 5.49 22.43 20.67
N THR A 43 5.08 23.52 20.02
CA THR A 43 5.10 24.87 20.62
C THR A 43 3.74 25.33 21.12
N GLU A 44 2.66 24.77 20.59
CA GLU A 44 1.28 25.03 21.01
C GLU A 44 0.42 23.80 20.74
N LEU A 45 -0.42 23.43 21.69
CA LEU A 45 -1.42 22.37 21.51
C LEU A 45 -2.75 22.77 22.13
N ASN A 46 -3.77 22.88 21.29
CA ASN A 46 -5.13 23.12 21.75
C ASN A 46 -6.14 22.25 20.96
N LYS A 47 -7.45 22.44 21.18
CA LYS A 47 -8.50 21.61 20.57
C LYS A 47 -8.61 21.78 19.05
N THR A 48 -8.09 22.86 18.49
CA THR A 48 -8.27 23.23 17.07
C THR A 48 -6.99 23.19 16.26
N GLN A 49 -5.84 23.23 16.90
CA GLN A 49 -4.54 23.19 16.22
C GLN A 49 -3.41 22.69 17.12
N ALA A 50 -2.37 22.21 16.47
CA ALA A 50 -1.04 22.01 17.05
C ALA A 50 -0.01 22.73 16.19
N LEU A 51 0.89 23.51 16.81
CA LEU A 51 2.00 24.20 16.17
C LEU A 51 3.31 23.55 16.53
N PHE A 52 4.17 23.44 15.54
CA PHE A 52 5.48 22.82 15.67
C PHE A 52 6.57 23.75 15.15
N ALA A 53 7.64 23.89 15.91
CA ALA A 53 8.93 24.40 15.40
C ALA A 53 9.69 23.22 14.78
N LEU A 54 9.94 23.31 13.47
CA LEU A 54 10.70 22.29 12.74
C LEU A 54 12.20 22.44 13.05
N GLU A 55 12.82 21.31 13.31
CA GLU A 55 14.26 21.24 13.53
C GLU A 55 14.94 20.67 12.26
N ASP A 56 15.81 19.69 12.41
CA ASP A 56 16.51 19.06 11.30
C ASP A 56 15.58 18.10 10.53
N ILE A 57 14.97 18.59 9.45
CA ILE A 57 14.11 17.79 8.55
C ILE A 57 14.95 17.36 7.33
N ASN A 58 15.84 16.41 7.53
CA ASN A 58 16.83 15.99 6.54
C ASN A 58 17.00 14.45 6.41
N GLU A 59 16.26 13.67 7.20
CA GLU A 59 16.28 12.21 7.10
C GLU A 59 15.48 11.77 5.86
N PRO A 60 16.08 11.05 4.90
CA PRO A 60 15.34 10.53 3.77
C PRO A 60 14.31 9.48 4.24
N PRO A 61 13.18 9.31 3.53
CA PRO A 61 12.26 8.22 3.80
C PRO A 61 12.93 6.86 3.54
N PRO A 62 12.41 5.79 4.16
CA PRO A 62 12.85 4.43 3.86
C PRO A 62 12.76 4.12 2.36
N PRO A 63 13.65 3.27 1.83
CA PRO A 63 13.58 2.87 0.42
C PRO A 63 12.29 2.13 0.11
N ALA A 64 11.72 2.38 -1.08
CA ALA A 64 10.57 1.64 -1.57
C ALA A 64 10.93 0.16 -1.84
N LEU A 65 9.97 -0.73 -1.65
CA LEU A 65 10.10 -2.09 -2.18
C LEU A 65 10.09 -2.06 -3.73
N PRO A 66 10.91 -2.87 -4.41
CA PRO A 66 10.95 -2.92 -5.87
C PRO A 66 9.75 -3.70 -6.43
N VAL A 67 8.54 -3.34 -6.04
CA VAL A 67 7.32 -4.05 -6.40
C VAL A 67 6.21 -3.14 -6.88
N HIS A 68 5.55 -3.55 -7.97
CA HIS A 68 4.23 -3.07 -8.35
C HIS A 68 3.20 -4.15 -7.96
N LEU A 69 2.32 -3.83 -7.03
CA LEU A 69 1.27 -4.73 -6.57
C LEU A 69 0.03 -4.59 -7.43
N VAL A 70 -0.36 -5.66 -8.13
CA VAL A 70 -1.66 -5.78 -8.80
C VAL A 70 -2.56 -6.63 -7.92
N LEU A 71 -3.50 -5.98 -7.26
CA LEU A 71 -4.43 -6.60 -6.33
C LEU A 71 -5.82 -6.66 -6.93
N ALA A 72 -6.36 -7.84 -7.15
CA ALA A 72 -7.77 -7.95 -7.47
C ALA A 72 -8.59 -7.37 -6.31
N LEU A 73 -9.55 -6.50 -6.64
CA LEU A 73 -10.26 -5.67 -5.65
C LEU A 73 -10.90 -6.54 -4.57
N PRO A 74 -10.41 -6.49 -3.34
CA PRO A 74 -10.97 -7.27 -2.24
C PRO A 74 -12.24 -6.63 -1.69
N ARG A 75 -12.88 -7.28 -0.73
CA ARG A 75 -14.02 -6.70 -0.01
C ARG A 75 -13.66 -5.34 0.58
N PRO A 76 -14.59 -4.37 0.60
CA PRO A 76 -14.28 -2.98 1.01
C PRO A 76 -13.56 -2.86 2.36
N ARG A 77 -14.01 -3.61 3.37
CA ARG A 77 -13.35 -3.62 4.69
C ARG A 77 -11.91 -4.15 4.65
N MET A 78 -11.65 -5.11 3.75
CA MET A 78 -10.30 -5.67 3.58
C MET A 78 -9.42 -4.75 2.75
N LEU A 79 -9.99 -4.02 1.77
CA LEU A 79 -9.27 -3.02 0.99
C LEU A 79 -8.60 -1.98 1.89
N ALA A 80 -9.35 -1.38 2.82
CA ALA A 80 -8.83 -0.38 3.75
C ALA A 80 -7.59 -0.88 4.49
N ARG A 81 -7.70 -2.03 5.14
CA ARG A 81 -6.58 -2.66 5.87
C ARG A 81 -5.41 -3.04 4.97
N THR A 82 -5.70 -3.57 3.78
CA THR A 82 -4.64 -3.96 2.84
C THR A 82 -3.85 -2.75 2.39
N LEU A 83 -4.52 -1.64 2.05
CA LEU A 83 -3.84 -0.39 1.66
C LEU A 83 -2.94 0.13 2.78
N GLU A 84 -3.40 0.13 4.03
CA GLU A 84 -2.58 0.53 5.19
C GLU A 84 -1.35 -0.38 5.34
N HIS A 85 -1.53 -1.70 5.28
CA HIS A 85 -0.44 -2.66 5.46
C HIS A 85 0.60 -2.60 4.32
N VAL A 86 0.17 -2.58 3.06
CA VAL A 86 1.11 -2.58 1.94
C VAL A 86 1.87 -1.25 1.85
N THR A 87 1.22 -0.15 2.22
CA THR A 87 1.88 1.15 2.34
C THR A 87 2.95 1.13 3.43
N ALA A 88 2.61 0.58 4.61
CA ALA A 88 3.56 0.45 5.71
C ALA A 88 4.74 -0.48 5.38
N LEU A 89 4.55 -1.45 4.49
CA LEU A 89 5.62 -2.33 3.99
C LEU A 89 6.48 -1.68 2.89
N GLY A 90 6.15 -0.49 2.42
CA GLY A 90 6.95 0.24 1.43
C GLY A 90 6.55 0.02 -0.03
N VAL A 91 5.37 -0.53 -0.30
CA VAL A 91 4.81 -0.59 -1.67
C VAL A 91 4.44 0.80 -2.14
N LYS A 92 4.90 1.19 -3.35
CA LYS A 92 4.64 2.54 -3.91
C LYS A 92 3.77 2.54 -5.17
N ASP A 93 3.62 1.41 -5.83
CA ASP A 93 2.75 1.27 -7.00
C ASP A 93 1.72 0.16 -6.76
N ILE A 94 0.44 0.53 -6.83
CA ILE A 94 -0.69 -0.36 -6.58
C ILE A 94 -1.71 -0.24 -7.70
N THR A 95 -2.09 -1.35 -8.32
CA THR A 95 -3.23 -1.42 -9.24
C THR A 95 -4.34 -2.25 -8.60
N LEU A 96 -5.52 -1.65 -8.43
CA LEU A 96 -6.73 -2.36 -8.02
C LEU A 96 -7.45 -2.86 -9.26
N LEU A 97 -7.56 -4.18 -9.41
CA LEU A 97 -8.00 -4.83 -10.64
C LEU A 97 -9.39 -5.49 -10.47
N HIS A 98 -10.26 -5.34 -11.48
CA HIS A 98 -11.47 -6.15 -11.56
C HIS A 98 -11.18 -7.49 -12.24
N THR A 99 -11.50 -8.59 -11.55
CA THR A 99 -11.40 -9.96 -12.06
C THR A 99 -12.77 -10.67 -11.96
N LYS A 100 -12.90 -11.85 -12.53
CA LYS A 100 -14.18 -12.56 -12.62
C LYS A 100 -14.88 -12.78 -11.27
N ARG A 101 -14.11 -13.02 -10.21
CA ARG A 101 -14.63 -13.30 -8.86
C ARG A 101 -14.69 -12.07 -7.95
N VAL A 102 -14.44 -10.87 -8.50
CA VAL A 102 -14.68 -9.61 -7.81
C VAL A 102 -16.15 -9.23 -7.96
N GLU A 103 -16.84 -8.95 -6.87
CA GLU A 103 -18.23 -8.50 -6.92
C GLU A 103 -18.32 -7.08 -7.47
N LYS A 104 -19.24 -6.86 -8.41
CA LYS A 104 -19.44 -5.54 -9.05
C LYS A 104 -19.77 -4.44 -8.03
N SER A 105 -20.46 -4.79 -6.96
CA SER A 105 -20.81 -3.87 -5.86
C SER A 105 -19.62 -3.27 -5.16
N TYR A 106 -18.45 -3.94 -5.12
CA TYR A 106 -17.24 -3.42 -4.49
C TYR A 106 -16.74 -2.13 -5.16
N TRP A 107 -16.96 -2.00 -6.48
CA TRP A 107 -16.61 -0.79 -7.23
C TRP A 107 -17.49 0.43 -6.91
N GLN A 108 -18.60 0.23 -6.20
CA GLN A 108 -19.48 1.29 -5.73
C GLN A 108 -19.20 1.67 -4.26
N SER A 109 -18.25 1.01 -3.64
CA SER A 109 -17.91 1.25 -2.24
C SER A 109 -17.37 2.67 -2.01
N PRO A 110 -17.78 3.33 -0.93
CA PRO A 110 -17.17 4.58 -0.48
C PRO A 110 -15.66 4.49 -0.23
N GLU A 111 -15.14 3.29 0.07
CA GLU A 111 -13.70 3.06 0.30
C GLU A 111 -12.85 3.29 -0.95
N LEU A 112 -13.45 3.29 -2.15
CA LEU A 112 -12.75 3.63 -3.40
C LEU A 112 -12.74 5.11 -3.74
N ARG A 113 -13.36 5.96 -2.93
CA ARG A 113 -13.26 7.41 -3.12
C ARG A 113 -11.81 7.86 -2.93
N PRO A 114 -11.29 8.78 -3.76
CA PRO A 114 -9.92 9.25 -3.67
C PRO A 114 -9.49 9.67 -2.26
N GLU A 115 -10.39 10.35 -1.53
CA GLU A 115 -10.14 10.83 -0.17
C GLU A 115 -9.98 9.67 0.82
N LYS A 116 -10.75 8.58 0.64
CA LYS A 116 -10.66 7.38 1.49
C LYS A 116 -9.40 6.59 1.22
N ILE A 117 -9.08 6.35 -0.07
CA ILE A 117 -7.81 5.74 -0.46
C ILE A 117 -6.66 6.54 0.14
N HIS A 118 -6.63 7.85 -0.09
CA HIS A 118 -5.59 8.73 0.45
C HIS A 118 -5.48 8.63 1.98
N GLN A 119 -6.60 8.60 2.69
CA GLN A 119 -6.63 8.45 4.15
C GLN A 119 -5.94 7.15 4.61
N HIS A 120 -6.23 6.00 3.96
CA HIS A 120 -5.60 4.72 4.30
C HIS A 120 -4.11 4.70 3.98
N LEU A 121 -3.70 5.30 2.86
CA LEU A 121 -2.28 5.43 2.53
C LEU A 121 -1.54 6.27 3.58
N ILE A 122 -2.11 7.41 4.00
CA ILE A 122 -1.52 8.25 5.06
C ILE A 122 -1.39 7.48 6.38
N LEU A 123 -2.40 6.70 6.77
CA LEU A 123 -2.31 5.87 7.99
C LEU A 123 -1.16 4.87 7.91
N GLY A 124 -0.97 4.23 6.75
CA GLY A 124 0.17 3.34 6.51
C GLY A 124 1.52 4.05 6.59
N LEU A 125 1.64 5.25 6.01
CA LEU A 125 2.86 6.06 6.09
C LEU A 125 3.17 6.49 7.53
N GLU A 126 2.17 6.97 8.26
CA GLU A 126 2.33 7.39 9.67
C GLU A 126 2.82 6.22 10.53
N GLN A 127 2.27 5.01 10.32
CA GLN A 127 2.69 3.80 11.03
C GLN A 127 4.14 3.42 10.73
N ALA A 128 4.56 3.53 9.48
CA ALA A 128 5.87 3.10 9.00
C ALA A 128 6.97 4.17 9.13
N ARG A 129 6.62 5.38 9.54
CA ARG A 129 7.52 6.55 9.48
C ARG A 129 8.07 6.74 8.07
N ASP A 130 7.17 6.86 7.11
CA ASP A 130 7.47 7.05 5.70
C ASP A 130 6.72 8.29 5.19
N THR A 131 7.24 8.92 4.15
CA THR A 131 6.67 10.15 3.58
C THR A 131 6.26 10.01 2.12
N GLN A 132 6.65 8.91 1.46
CA GLN A 132 6.40 8.69 0.03
C GLN A 132 5.04 8.04 -0.19
N LEU A 133 4.08 8.84 -0.68
CA LEU A 133 2.73 8.37 -0.92
C LEU A 133 2.69 7.36 -2.10
N PRO A 134 2.07 6.19 -1.92
CA PRO A 134 1.84 5.27 -3.03
C PRO A 134 0.94 5.86 -4.12
N ASN A 135 1.20 5.46 -5.36
CA ASN A 135 0.30 5.68 -6.49
C ASN A 135 -0.70 4.52 -6.57
N VAL A 136 -2.00 4.84 -6.66
CA VAL A 136 -3.08 3.83 -6.77
C VAL A 136 -3.84 4.03 -8.07
N THR A 137 -3.79 3.01 -8.92
CA THR A 137 -4.53 2.96 -10.20
C THR A 137 -5.73 2.03 -10.10
N LEU A 138 -6.87 2.43 -10.66
CA LEU A 138 -8.09 1.63 -10.72
C LEU A 138 -8.28 1.05 -12.12
N CYS A 139 -8.25 -0.27 -12.25
CA CYS A 139 -8.47 -0.98 -13.52
C CYS A 139 -9.76 -1.83 -13.45
N LYS A 140 -10.84 -1.35 -14.09
CA LYS A 140 -12.17 -1.96 -14.02
C LYS A 140 -12.41 -3.12 -15.00
N GLY A 141 -11.34 -3.78 -15.46
CA GLY A 141 -11.47 -4.92 -16.36
C GLY A 141 -10.19 -5.72 -16.51
N PHE A 142 -10.31 -7.05 -16.44
CA PHE A 142 -9.15 -7.94 -16.60
C PHE A 142 -8.61 -7.90 -18.04
N ARG A 143 -9.48 -7.92 -19.07
CA ARG A 143 -9.02 -7.86 -20.47
C ARG A 143 -8.29 -6.56 -20.80
N PRO A 144 -8.82 -5.36 -20.50
CA PRO A 144 -8.07 -4.12 -20.69
C PRO A 144 -6.73 -4.11 -19.95
N PHE A 145 -6.67 -4.67 -18.73
CA PHE A 145 -5.41 -4.82 -18.01
C PHE A 145 -4.40 -5.66 -18.81
N MET A 146 -4.83 -6.83 -19.30
CA MET A 146 -3.98 -7.76 -20.07
C MET A 146 -3.47 -7.16 -21.37
N GLU A 147 -4.32 -6.40 -22.08
CA GLU A 147 -4.01 -5.88 -23.42
C GLU A 147 -3.26 -4.54 -23.38
N GLU A 148 -3.58 -3.67 -22.43
CA GLU A 148 -3.10 -2.28 -22.41
C GLU A 148 -2.01 -2.00 -21.37
N GLN A 149 -2.04 -2.69 -20.22
CA GLN A 149 -1.13 -2.38 -19.10
C GLN A 149 -0.08 -3.46 -18.85
N LEU A 150 -0.46 -4.72 -18.84
CA LEU A 150 0.44 -5.82 -18.48
C LEU A 150 1.70 -5.90 -19.35
N PRO A 151 1.64 -5.75 -20.69
CA PRO A 151 2.84 -5.84 -21.51
C PRO A 151 3.90 -4.81 -21.13
N ALA A 152 3.52 -3.56 -20.90
CA ALA A 152 4.43 -2.51 -20.48
C ALA A 152 4.99 -2.77 -19.07
N LEU A 153 4.17 -3.27 -18.15
CA LEU A 153 4.60 -3.60 -16.79
C LEU A 153 5.62 -4.74 -16.75
N LEU A 154 5.49 -5.73 -17.65
CA LEU A 154 6.41 -6.87 -17.74
C LEU A 154 7.74 -6.55 -18.47
N THR A 155 7.84 -5.42 -19.16
CA THR A 155 9.06 -5.04 -19.86
C THR A 155 10.25 -4.86 -18.90
N GLU A 156 9.99 -4.35 -17.70
CA GLU A 156 11.01 -4.01 -16.71
C GLU A 156 10.84 -4.78 -15.38
N ARG A 157 9.87 -5.67 -15.30
CA ARG A 157 9.53 -6.37 -14.05
C ARG A 157 9.33 -7.85 -14.28
N ARG A 158 9.83 -8.64 -13.37
CA ARG A 158 9.48 -10.07 -13.27
C ARG A 158 8.03 -10.22 -12.81
N GLY A 159 7.19 -10.85 -13.61
CA GLY A 159 5.79 -11.10 -13.26
C GLY A 159 5.62 -12.34 -12.38
N LEU A 160 5.03 -12.19 -11.19
CA LEU A 160 4.74 -13.27 -10.27
C LEU A 160 3.23 -13.31 -9.96
N VAL A 161 2.60 -14.45 -10.22
CA VAL A 161 1.17 -14.70 -9.90
C VAL A 161 1.08 -15.58 -8.67
N ALA A 162 0.58 -15.01 -7.58
CA ALA A 162 0.32 -15.79 -6.36
C ALA A 162 -1.05 -16.49 -6.47
N HIS A 163 -1.01 -17.81 -6.56
CA HIS A 163 -2.23 -18.62 -6.65
C HIS A 163 -2.03 -19.98 -5.97
N PRO A 164 -2.98 -20.48 -5.15
CA PRO A 164 -2.94 -21.84 -4.63
C PRO A 164 -2.92 -22.86 -5.77
N GLY A 165 -2.14 -23.93 -5.61
CA GLY A 165 -2.04 -25.00 -6.62
C GLY A 165 -0.97 -24.77 -7.70
N MET A 166 -0.21 -23.68 -7.66
CA MET A 166 1.00 -23.56 -8.47
C MET A 166 2.09 -24.54 -8.00
N GLU A 167 2.98 -24.94 -8.90
CA GLU A 167 4.04 -25.90 -8.59
C GLU A 167 5.18 -25.24 -7.80
N ASN A 168 5.52 -24.00 -8.13
CA ASN A 168 6.65 -23.30 -7.55
C ASN A 168 6.30 -22.63 -6.23
N ALA A 169 7.14 -22.82 -5.23
CA ALA A 169 7.05 -22.06 -4.00
C ALA A 169 7.46 -20.59 -4.22
N CYS A 170 6.83 -19.67 -3.50
CA CYS A 170 7.20 -18.26 -3.50
C CYS A 170 8.71 -18.12 -3.21
N PRO A 171 9.47 -17.43 -4.05
CA PRO A 171 10.91 -17.18 -3.83
C PRO A 171 11.14 -16.32 -2.56
N ARG A 172 12.40 -16.15 -2.19
CA ARG A 172 12.80 -15.38 -1.02
C ARG A 172 13.92 -14.42 -1.37
N GLY A 173 13.85 -13.21 -0.79
CA GLY A 173 14.93 -12.23 -0.86
C GLY A 173 15.32 -11.86 -2.28
N ILE A 174 14.33 -11.54 -3.10
CA ILE A 174 14.56 -11.01 -4.45
C ILE A 174 14.76 -9.49 -4.37
N ASP A 175 15.68 -8.97 -5.16
CA ASP A 175 16.03 -7.55 -5.22
C ASP A 175 15.69 -6.92 -6.58
N GLU A 176 15.16 -7.71 -7.50
CA GLU A 176 14.75 -7.26 -8.84
C GLU A 176 13.37 -6.61 -8.86
N PRO A 177 13.13 -5.66 -9.78
CA PRO A 177 11.79 -5.10 -9.99
C PRO A 177 10.76 -6.19 -10.29
N THR A 178 9.69 -6.21 -9.52
CA THR A 178 8.71 -7.29 -9.56
C THR A 178 7.29 -6.76 -9.76
N LEU A 179 6.50 -7.45 -10.57
CA LEU A 179 5.05 -7.29 -10.68
C LEU A 179 4.39 -8.43 -9.92
N LEU A 180 3.79 -8.14 -8.77
CA LEU A 180 3.12 -9.13 -7.94
C LEU A 180 1.61 -9.09 -8.17
N LEU A 181 1.04 -10.19 -8.69
CA LEU A 181 -0.40 -10.31 -8.95
C LEU A 181 -1.06 -11.21 -7.90
N VAL A 182 -2.07 -10.68 -7.23
CA VAL A 182 -2.81 -11.38 -6.17
C VAL A 182 -4.31 -11.33 -6.47
N GLY A 183 -4.95 -12.50 -6.49
CA GLY A 183 -6.39 -12.65 -6.74
C GLY A 183 -7.26 -12.18 -5.56
N PRO A 184 -8.59 -12.09 -5.77
CA PRO A 184 -9.55 -11.78 -4.70
C PRO A 184 -9.71 -12.97 -3.74
N GLU A 185 -10.60 -12.89 -2.77
CA GLU A 185 -10.87 -13.96 -1.79
C GLU A 185 -11.18 -15.32 -2.44
N GLY A 186 -11.83 -15.31 -3.60
CA GLY A 186 -12.10 -16.52 -4.38
C GLY A 186 -10.96 -16.95 -5.31
N GLY A 187 -9.85 -16.19 -5.34
CA GLY A 187 -8.72 -16.39 -6.27
C GLY A 187 -9.05 -16.01 -7.72
N PHE A 188 -8.08 -16.07 -8.58
CA PHE A 188 -8.27 -16.01 -10.04
C PHE A 188 -9.01 -17.25 -10.53
N ILE A 189 -9.79 -17.12 -11.60
CA ILE A 189 -10.33 -18.29 -12.30
C ILE A 189 -9.24 -18.95 -13.17
N PRO A 190 -9.35 -20.25 -13.53
CA PRO A 190 -8.33 -20.94 -14.32
C PRO A 190 -7.93 -20.19 -15.59
N TRP A 191 -8.90 -19.67 -16.32
CA TRP A 191 -8.65 -18.91 -17.54
C TRP A 191 -7.80 -17.64 -17.28
N GLU A 192 -8.06 -16.90 -16.20
CA GLU A 192 -7.26 -15.72 -15.83
C GLU A 192 -5.81 -16.10 -15.52
N VAL A 193 -5.62 -17.21 -14.78
CA VAL A 193 -4.28 -17.74 -14.49
C VAL A 193 -3.56 -18.13 -15.78
N GLU A 194 -4.22 -18.86 -16.67
CA GLU A 194 -3.67 -19.26 -17.97
C GLU A 194 -3.22 -18.05 -18.81
N GLN A 195 -4.05 -16.99 -18.85
CA GLN A 195 -3.71 -15.77 -19.58
C GLN A 195 -2.48 -15.07 -18.98
N LEU A 196 -2.38 -14.99 -17.65
CA LEU A 196 -1.24 -14.37 -16.97
C LEU A 196 0.05 -15.17 -17.22
N LEU A 197 -0.02 -16.50 -17.14
CA LEU A 197 1.12 -17.36 -17.43
C LEU A 197 1.55 -17.29 -18.91
N ALA A 198 0.59 -17.25 -19.83
CA ALA A 198 0.85 -17.11 -21.27
C ALA A 198 1.49 -15.75 -21.61
N ALA A 199 1.21 -14.72 -20.83
CA ALA A 199 1.85 -13.40 -20.97
C ALA A 199 3.27 -13.33 -20.40
N GLY A 200 3.77 -14.41 -19.78
CA GLY A 200 5.13 -14.49 -19.25
C GLY A 200 5.24 -14.34 -17.73
N CYS A 201 4.13 -14.31 -17.00
CA CYS A 201 4.19 -14.35 -15.54
C CYS A 201 4.51 -15.77 -15.04
N GLU A 202 5.17 -15.85 -13.91
CA GLU A 202 5.49 -17.11 -13.21
C GLU A 202 4.48 -17.35 -12.08
N GLY A 203 3.91 -18.57 -12.03
CA GLY A 203 2.99 -18.95 -10.94
C GLY A 203 3.76 -19.37 -9.68
N MET A 204 3.29 -18.94 -8.51
CA MET A 204 3.88 -19.32 -7.23
C MET A 204 2.83 -19.50 -6.12
N HIS A 205 3.18 -20.26 -5.09
CA HIS A 205 2.33 -20.51 -3.91
C HIS A 205 3.04 -20.24 -2.59
N LEU A 206 2.26 -19.97 -1.52
CA LEU A 206 2.75 -19.79 -0.14
C LEU A 206 2.70 -21.08 0.71
N GLY A 207 2.45 -22.22 0.09
CA GLY A 207 2.28 -23.50 0.78
C GLY A 207 0.84 -24.00 0.74
N PRO A 208 0.51 -25.05 1.51
CA PRO A 208 -0.74 -25.80 1.37
C PRO A 208 -1.95 -25.09 2.02
N ARG A 209 -1.74 -24.01 2.77
CA ARG A 209 -2.82 -23.32 3.49
C ARG A 209 -3.38 -22.18 2.67
N ILE A 210 -4.72 -22.11 2.62
CA ILE A 210 -5.43 -20.96 2.04
C ILE A 210 -5.39 -19.80 3.04
N LEU A 211 -4.89 -18.65 2.59
CA LEU A 211 -4.79 -17.44 3.39
C LEU A 211 -5.85 -16.42 2.94
N ARG A 212 -6.27 -15.57 3.86
CA ARG A 212 -7.03 -14.37 3.50
C ARG A 212 -6.15 -13.41 2.69
N VAL A 213 -6.76 -12.58 1.84
CA VAL A 213 -6.04 -11.70 0.92
C VAL A 213 -5.04 -10.80 1.66
N GLU A 214 -5.46 -10.12 2.72
CA GLU A 214 -4.60 -9.24 3.51
C GLU A 214 -3.42 -9.98 4.15
N THR A 215 -3.65 -11.21 4.60
CA THR A 215 -2.59 -12.06 5.14
C THR A 215 -1.64 -12.55 4.03
N ALA A 216 -2.20 -12.98 2.91
CA ALA A 216 -1.42 -13.46 1.76
C ALA A 216 -0.51 -12.36 1.21
N VAL A 217 -1.03 -11.16 1.01
CA VAL A 217 -0.26 -10.02 0.50
C VAL A 217 0.90 -9.67 1.44
N THR A 218 0.64 -9.58 2.74
CA THR A 218 1.69 -9.31 3.74
C THR A 218 2.75 -10.40 3.75
N ALA A 219 2.33 -11.67 3.75
CA ALA A 219 3.24 -12.82 3.74
C ALA A 219 4.08 -12.90 2.45
N LEU A 220 3.47 -12.59 1.29
CA LEU A 220 4.17 -12.55 0.00
C LEU A 220 5.24 -11.46 0.00
N LEU A 221 4.89 -10.22 0.36
CA LEU A 221 5.84 -9.10 0.39
C LEU A 221 7.00 -9.36 1.34
N SER A 222 6.71 -9.82 2.57
CA SER A 222 7.75 -10.15 3.56
C SER A 222 8.63 -11.34 3.18
N ARG A 223 8.16 -12.22 2.29
CA ARG A 223 8.94 -13.38 1.83
C ARG A 223 9.77 -13.05 0.60
N LEU A 224 9.22 -12.22 -0.30
CA LEU A 224 9.89 -11.83 -1.54
C LEU A 224 11.05 -10.87 -1.27
N PHE A 225 10.86 -9.93 -0.36
CA PHE A 225 11.79 -8.84 -0.05
C PHE A 225 12.21 -8.84 1.42
#